data_8d6771879b09faddbe4746dda5cfc450
#
_entry.id   8d6771879b09faddbe4746dda5cfc450
#
_cell.length_a   1.000
_cell.length_b   1.000
_cell.length_c   1.000
_cell.angle_alpha   90.00
_cell.angle_beta   90.00
_cell.angle_gamma   90.00
#
_symmetry.space_group_name_H-M   'P 1'
#
loop_
_entity.id
_entity.type
_entity.pdbx_description
1 polymer ?
#
loop_
_entity_poly.entity_id
_entity_poly.type
_entity_poly.pdbx_seq_one_letter_code
_entity_poly.pdbx_strand_id
1 'polypeptide(L)'
;IEAIRTRDFSLQYSLDHLKGEERRLAQQINEVVNEFRETTMRQEAKYQYFGTMLDTINAFLIVADEQGIVHWMNRAAVDGLCGFAINRLHDLKVVDDTLPETMKALKPGQQRLVQLIANNNNRNEEKADFMLSVVNFFNKGFAYRLYTLQNVQPVIQKNETDAQQQLVRVLT
;
A
#
# COMPACT_ATOMS: atom_id res chain seq x y z
N ILE A 1 24.52 10.34 -24.41
CA ILE A 1 24.52 8.94 -23.92
C ILE A 1 24.61 8.91 -22.39
N GLU A 2 25.37 9.81 -21.75
CA GLU A 2 25.50 9.87 -20.29
C GLU A 2 24.17 10.26 -19.59
N ALA A 3 23.40 11.19 -20.15
CA ALA A 3 22.09 11.61 -19.64
C ALA A 3 21.06 10.46 -19.58
N ILE A 4 21.10 9.55 -20.54
CA ILE A 4 20.22 8.36 -20.55
C ILE A 4 20.60 7.41 -19.41
N ARG A 5 21.90 7.33 -19.06
CA ARG A 5 22.41 6.48 -17.98
C ARG A 5 22.07 7.03 -16.58
N THR A 6 21.97 8.36 -16.44
CA THR A 6 21.61 9.04 -15.20
C THR A 6 20.11 9.24 -15.00
N ARG A 7 19.26 8.79 -15.94
CA ARG A 7 17.80 9.04 -15.97
C ARG A 7 17.45 10.54 -15.98
N ASP A 8 18.37 11.39 -16.44
CA ASP A 8 18.11 12.81 -16.61
C ASP A 8 17.58 13.05 -18.03
N PHE A 9 16.25 13.05 -18.15
CA PHE A 9 15.53 13.29 -19.41
C PHE A 9 15.21 14.77 -19.62
N SER A 10 15.86 15.69 -18.90
CA SER A 10 15.69 17.13 -19.07
C SER A 10 16.44 17.67 -20.30
N LEU A 11 17.40 16.89 -20.83
CA LEU A 11 18.20 17.27 -21.98
C LEU A 11 17.37 17.22 -23.28
N GLN A 12 17.20 18.38 -23.89
CA GLN A 12 16.77 18.52 -25.28
C GLN A 12 17.91 19.05 -26.12
N TYR A 13 18.15 18.45 -27.27
CA TYR A 13 19.12 18.96 -28.24
C TYR A 13 18.53 20.17 -28.93
N SER A 14 19.25 21.33 -28.85
CA SER A 14 18.88 22.51 -29.63
C SER A 14 19.07 22.25 -31.11
N LEU A 15 18.11 22.63 -31.93
CA LEU A 15 18.09 22.41 -33.36
C LEU A 15 18.63 23.64 -34.14
N ASP A 16 18.96 24.74 -33.42
CA ASP A 16 19.19 26.05 -34.05
C ASP A 16 20.45 26.12 -34.91
N HIS A 17 21.47 25.31 -34.60
CA HIS A 17 22.75 25.32 -35.29
C HIS A 17 23.00 24.08 -36.16
N LEU A 18 22.08 23.11 -36.16
CA LEU A 18 22.22 21.83 -36.85
C LEU A 18 21.59 21.90 -38.26
N LYS A 19 22.24 21.30 -39.25
CA LYS A 19 21.76 21.25 -40.64
C LYS A 19 21.80 19.81 -41.18
N GLY A 20 20.93 19.54 -42.16
CA GLY A 20 20.91 18.27 -42.87
C GLY A 20 20.65 17.07 -41.97
N GLU A 21 21.50 16.06 -42.07
CA GLU A 21 21.34 14.79 -41.32
C GLU A 21 21.50 14.94 -39.81
N GLU A 22 22.37 15.84 -39.35
CA GLU A 22 22.57 16.11 -37.93
C GLU A 22 21.29 16.64 -37.27
N ARG A 23 20.59 17.56 -37.94
CA ARG A 23 19.30 18.08 -37.46
C ARG A 23 18.25 17.00 -37.41
N ARG A 24 18.21 16.12 -38.43
CA ARG A 24 17.26 15.00 -38.46
C ARG A 24 17.53 14.00 -37.32
N LEU A 25 18.79 13.70 -37.06
CA LEU A 25 19.18 12.82 -35.95
C LEU A 25 18.81 13.44 -34.60
N ALA A 26 19.10 14.72 -34.40
CA ALA A 26 18.75 15.43 -33.17
C ALA A 26 17.23 15.47 -32.94
N GLN A 27 16.43 15.65 -33.99
CA GLN A 27 14.98 15.56 -33.92
C GLN A 27 14.51 14.17 -33.48
N GLN A 28 15.01 13.10 -34.08
CA GLN A 28 14.68 11.74 -33.72
C GLN A 28 15.05 11.42 -32.27
N ILE A 29 16.21 11.89 -31.81
CA ILE A 29 16.62 11.73 -30.42
C ILE A 29 15.66 12.46 -29.48
N ASN A 30 15.29 13.70 -29.80
CA ASN A 30 14.35 14.48 -28.99
C ASN A 30 12.95 13.82 -28.93
N GLU A 31 12.47 13.24 -30.03
CA GLU A 31 11.22 12.48 -30.07
C GLU A 31 11.27 11.26 -29.14
N VAL A 32 12.33 10.46 -29.21
CA VAL A 32 12.52 9.30 -28.34
C VAL A 32 12.60 9.70 -26.86
N VAL A 33 13.34 10.77 -26.56
CA VAL A 33 13.46 11.30 -25.18
C VAL A 33 12.10 11.77 -24.65
N ASN A 34 11.32 12.46 -25.49
CA ASN A 34 9.99 12.93 -25.11
C ASN A 34 9.02 11.76 -24.87
N GLU A 35 8.99 10.77 -25.75
CA GLU A 35 8.17 9.56 -25.59
C GLU A 35 8.52 8.80 -24.30
N PHE A 36 9.82 8.69 -24.01
CA PHE A 36 10.28 8.05 -22.78
C PHE A 36 9.88 8.85 -21.54
N ARG A 37 9.98 10.18 -21.59
CA ARG A 37 9.53 11.09 -20.52
C ARG A 37 8.04 10.94 -20.26
N GLU A 38 7.21 10.98 -21.30
CA GLU A 38 5.77 10.84 -21.18
C GLU A 38 5.39 9.47 -20.58
N THR A 39 6.06 8.41 -21.04
CA THR A 39 5.83 7.06 -20.50
C THR A 39 6.18 6.98 -19.01
N THR A 40 7.33 7.55 -18.63
CA THR A 40 7.76 7.57 -17.22
C THR A 40 6.80 8.38 -16.35
N MET A 41 6.40 9.57 -16.77
CA MET A 41 5.44 10.41 -16.05
C MET A 41 4.07 9.71 -15.91
N ARG A 42 3.61 9.04 -16.96
CA ARG A 42 2.36 8.26 -16.91
C ARG A 42 2.42 7.10 -15.93
N GLN A 43 3.56 6.42 -15.87
CA GLN A 43 3.78 5.36 -14.88
C GLN A 43 3.82 5.91 -13.45
N GLU A 44 4.54 7.00 -13.20
CA GLU A 44 4.61 7.64 -11.89
C GLU A 44 3.24 8.13 -11.43
N ALA A 45 2.47 8.78 -12.30
CA ALA A 45 1.09 9.20 -11.99
C ALA A 45 0.20 8.01 -11.63
N LYS A 46 0.35 6.88 -12.33
CA LYS A 46 -0.38 5.64 -12.05
C LYS A 46 -0.01 5.06 -10.68
N TYR A 47 1.27 5.05 -10.33
CA TYR A 47 1.72 4.60 -8.99
C TYR A 47 1.18 5.51 -7.88
N GLN A 48 1.24 6.83 -8.05
CA GLN A 48 0.67 7.78 -7.10
C GLN A 48 -0.84 7.60 -6.92
N TYR A 49 -1.56 7.40 -8.03
CA TYR A 49 -3.00 7.12 -8.01
C TYR A 49 -3.32 5.86 -7.19
N PHE A 50 -2.63 4.75 -7.44
CA PHE A 50 -2.82 3.52 -6.65
C PHE A 50 -2.44 3.71 -5.18
N GLY A 51 -1.34 4.40 -4.89
CA GLY A 51 -0.95 4.72 -3.52
C GLY A 51 -2.04 5.47 -2.78
N THR A 52 -2.56 6.54 -3.39
CA THR A 52 -3.66 7.32 -2.81
C THR A 52 -4.92 6.48 -2.61
N MET A 53 -5.29 5.63 -3.57
CA MET A 53 -6.43 4.72 -3.40
C MET A 53 -6.24 3.76 -2.22
N LEU A 54 -5.06 3.15 -2.09
CA LEU A 54 -4.75 2.23 -1.00
C LEU A 54 -4.73 2.93 0.37
N ASP A 55 -4.34 4.21 0.40
CA ASP A 55 -4.35 5.02 1.62
C ASP A 55 -5.77 5.46 2.04
N THR A 56 -6.75 5.44 1.12
CA THR A 56 -8.16 5.72 1.45
C THR A 56 -8.89 4.50 2.03
N ILE A 57 -8.31 3.31 1.89
CA ILE A 57 -8.89 2.09 2.45
C ILE A 57 -8.73 2.11 3.98
N ASN A 58 -9.85 2.01 4.70
CA ASN A 58 -9.86 1.95 6.15
C ASN A 58 -9.48 0.53 6.66
N ALA A 59 -8.30 0.07 6.26
CA ALA A 59 -7.69 -1.18 6.67
C ALA A 59 -6.17 -1.04 6.68
N PHE A 60 -5.50 -1.77 7.53
CA PHE A 60 -4.05 -1.86 7.53
C PHE A 60 -3.61 -2.91 6.52
N LEU A 61 -2.79 -2.50 5.56
CA LEU A 61 -2.26 -3.33 4.48
C LEU A 61 -0.76 -3.49 4.64
N ILE A 62 -0.29 -4.74 4.65
CA ILE A 62 1.13 -5.07 4.79
C ILE A 62 1.49 -6.12 3.74
N VAL A 63 2.49 -5.84 2.93
CA VAL A 63 3.05 -6.80 1.95
C VAL A 63 4.38 -7.30 2.47
N ALA A 64 4.50 -8.61 2.63
CA ALA A 64 5.74 -9.27 3.02
C ALA A 64 6.05 -10.47 2.12
N ASP A 65 7.30 -10.88 2.08
CA ASP A 65 7.70 -12.13 1.43
C ASP A 65 7.55 -13.34 2.36
N GLU A 66 7.92 -14.52 1.85
CA GLU A 66 7.87 -15.77 2.62
C GLU A 66 8.81 -15.79 3.83
N GLN A 67 9.88 -14.99 3.80
CA GLN A 67 10.83 -14.83 4.92
C GLN A 67 10.30 -13.86 5.99
N GLY A 68 9.20 -13.17 5.69
CA GLY A 68 8.60 -12.17 6.58
C GLY A 68 9.29 -10.81 6.50
N ILE A 69 10.03 -10.54 5.43
CA ILE A 69 10.57 -9.20 5.14
C ILE A 69 9.42 -8.37 4.58
N VAL A 70 9.19 -7.21 5.17
CA VAL A 70 8.14 -6.28 4.76
C VAL A 70 8.64 -5.42 3.60
N HIS A 71 7.95 -5.50 2.48
CA HIS A 71 8.28 -4.75 1.27
C HIS A 71 7.45 -3.47 1.15
N TRP A 72 6.25 -3.45 1.72
CA TRP A 72 5.37 -2.30 1.64
C TRP A 72 4.29 -2.32 2.72
N MET A 73 3.91 -1.13 3.18
CA MET A 73 2.77 -0.88 4.06
C MET A 73 2.01 0.34 3.56
N ASN A 74 0.68 0.35 3.69
CA ASN A 74 -0.05 1.57 3.47
C ASN A 74 0.12 2.53 4.66
N ARG A 75 -0.22 3.80 4.44
CA ARG A 75 -0.09 4.83 5.48
C ARG A 75 -0.92 4.51 6.72
N ALA A 76 -2.14 3.99 6.54
CA ALA A 76 -2.99 3.59 7.65
C ALA A 76 -2.32 2.54 8.56
N ALA A 77 -1.60 1.55 7.99
CA ALA A 77 -0.86 0.55 8.74
C ALA A 77 0.34 1.15 9.48
N VAL A 78 1.07 2.06 8.84
CA VAL A 78 2.21 2.75 9.48
C VAL A 78 1.72 3.56 10.68
N ASP A 79 0.74 4.44 10.48
CA ASP A 79 0.26 5.36 11.51
C ASP A 79 -0.52 4.63 12.63
N GLY A 80 -1.30 3.60 12.25
CA GLY A 80 -2.21 2.91 13.16
C GLY A 80 -1.60 1.75 13.95
N LEU A 81 -0.50 1.15 13.50
CA LEU A 81 0.14 0.04 14.22
C LEU A 81 1.34 0.50 15.06
N CYS A 82 2.36 1.03 14.43
CA CYS A 82 3.65 1.29 15.06
C CYS A 82 4.05 2.77 15.07
N GLY A 83 3.44 3.63 14.24
CA GLY A 83 3.87 4.99 13.99
C GLY A 83 5.11 5.12 13.09
N PHE A 84 5.67 4.00 12.62
CA PHE A 84 6.81 3.94 11.71
C PHE A 84 6.71 2.71 10.80
N ALA A 85 7.39 2.76 9.65
CA ALA A 85 7.48 1.62 8.75
C ALA A 85 8.40 0.54 9.32
N ILE A 86 7.93 -0.70 9.36
CA ILE A 86 8.71 -1.86 9.82
C ILE A 86 9.41 -2.56 8.66
N ASN A 87 10.52 -3.24 8.95
CA ASN A 87 11.26 -4.01 7.96
C ASN A 87 10.94 -5.50 7.98
N ARG A 88 10.44 -6.00 9.10
CA ARG A 88 10.10 -7.41 9.28
C ARG A 88 8.77 -7.56 10.02
N LEU A 89 8.01 -8.60 9.69
CA LEU A 89 6.78 -8.92 10.43
C LEU A 89 7.03 -9.14 11.93
N HIS A 90 8.24 -9.60 12.29
CA HIS A 90 8.64 -9.79 13.69
C HIS A 90 8.61 -8.47 14.51
N ASP A 91 8.84 -7.34 13.85
CA ASP A 91 8.84 -6.02 14.49
C ASP A 91 7.44 -5.64 15.01
N LEU A 92 6.37 -6.29 14.51
CA LEU A 92 4.99 -6.14 15.02
C LEU A 92 4.79 -6.65 16.45
N LYS A 93 5.79 -7.30 17.05
CA LYS A 93 5.76 -7.63 18.49
C LYS A 93 5.61 -6.40 19.39
N VAL A 94 5.97 -5.23 18.91
CA VAL A 94 5.73 -3.96 19.62
C VAL A 94 4.23 -3.69 19.79
N VAL A 95 3.39 -4.18 18.86
CA VAL A 95 1.93 -4.03 18.90
C VAL A 95 1.29 -5.15 19.68
N ASP A 96 1.66 -6.39 19.38
CA ASP A 96 1.19 -7.60 20.07
C ASP A 96 2.20 -8.75 19.86
N ASP A 97 2.61 -9.41 20.94
CA ASP A 97 3.63 -10.47 20.91
C ASP A 97 3.25 -11.66 20.03
N THR A 98 1.95 -11.93 19.88
CA THR A 98 1.42 -13.09 19.15
C THR A 98 1.09 -12.79 17.70
N LEU A 99 0.99 -11.51 17.34
CA LEU A 99 0.58 -11.06 15.99
C LEU A 99 1.50 -11.58 14.88
N PRO A 100 2.84 -11.50 14.97
CA PRO A 100 3.72 -11.98 13.92
C PRO A 100 3.57 -13.48 13.64
N GLU A 101 3.44 -14.29 14.69
CA GLU A 101 3.28 -15.73 14.56
C GLU A 101 1.90 -16.08 14.00
N THR A 102 0.86 -15.36 14.44
CA THR A 102 -0.50 -15.50 13.90
C THR A 102 -0.54 -15.17 12.41
N MET A 103 0.13 -14.10 11.97
CA MET A 103 0.23 -13.71 10.56
C MET A 103 0.93 -14.78 9.72
N LYS A 104 2.05 -15.32 10.21
CA LYS A 104 2.79 -16.38 9.51
C LYS A 104 2.01 -17.69 9.40
N ALA A 105 1.31 -18.07 10.46
CA ALA A 105 0.54 -19.31 10.53
C ALA A 105 -0.75 -19.28 9.68
N LEU A 106 -1.27 -18.08 9.36
CA LEU A 106 -2.52 -17.93 8.64
C LEU A 106 -2.34 -18.40 7.19
N LYS A 107 -3.24 -19.26 6.73
CA LYS A 107 -3.25 -19.75 5.35
C LYS A 107 -4.03 -18.80 4.45
N PRO A 108 -3.67 -18.70 3.16
CA PRO A 108 -4.42 -17.89 2.19
C PRO A 108 -5.90 -18.25 2.17
N GLY A 109 -6.75 -17.22 2.19
CA GLY A 109 -8.21 -17.38 2.25
C GLY A 109 -8.79 -17.61 3.65
N GLN A 110 -7.96 -17.79 4.67
CA GLN A 110 -8.40 -17.82 6.05
C GLN A 110 -8.49 -16.42 6.64
N GLN A 111 -9.38 -16.28 7.62
CA GLN A 111 -9.55 -15.07 8.41
C GLN A 111 -9.44 -15.42 9.90
N ARG A 112 -8.90 -14.50 10.69
CA ARG A 112 -8.79 -14.63 12.13
C ARG A 112 -9.07 -13.30 12.81
N LEU A 113 -9.89 -13.33 13.84
CA LEU A 113 -10.10 -12.18 14.71
C LEU A 113 -8.89 -12.02 15.63
N VAL A 114 -8.32 -10.81 15.69
CA VAL A 114 -7.22 -10.44 16.58
C VAL A 114 -7.58 -9.15 17.30
N GLN A 115 -7.17 -9.04 18.55
CA GLN A 115 -7.38 -7.83 19.36
C GLN A 115 -6.07 -7.06 19.42
N LEU A 116 -6.06 -5.83 18.93
CA LEU A 116 -4.89 -4.98 18.89
C LEU A 116 -5.17 -3.65 19.57
N ILE A 117 -4.14 -3.10 20.21
CA ILE A 117 -4.15 -1.69 20.62
C ILE A 117 -3.80 -0.90 19.38
N ALA A 118 -4.81 -0.35 18.70
CA ALA A 118 -4.56 0.59 17.62
C ALA A 118 -4.05 1.90 18.21
N ASN A 119 -2.95 2.40 17.65
CA ASN A 119 -2.37 3.69 18.05
C ASN A 119 -3.26 4.83 17.52
N ASN A 120 -4.43 4.99 18.15
CA ASN A 120 -5.29 6.12 17.88
C ASN A 120 -4.77 7.29 18.71
N ASN A 121 -4.56 8.46 18.08
CA ASN A 121 -4.09 9.71 18.71
C ASN A 121 -4.94 10.19 19.92
N ASN A 122 -5.97 9.48 20.27
CA ASN A 122 -6.73 9.65 21.51
C ASN A 122 -6.17 8.70 22.59
N ARG A 123 -5.64 9.27 23.64
CA ARG A 123 -4.97 8.73 24.83
C ARG A 123 -5.64 7.53 25.55
N ASN A 124 -6.58 6.84 24.97
CA ASN A 124 -7.15 5.61 25.50
C ASN A 124 -6.59 4.43 24.71
N GLU A 125 -5.79 3.61 25.36
CA GLU A 125 -5.30 2.31 24.88
C GLU A 125 -6.46 1.28 24.83
N GLU A 126 -7.50 1.58 24.06
CA GLU A 126 -8.59 0.64 23.88
C GLU A 126 -8.19 -0.43 22.86
N LYS A 127 -8.32 -1.69 23.27
CA LYS A 127 -8.18 -2.82 22.35
C LYS A 127 -9.34 -2.79 21.38
N ALA A 128 -9.02 -2.85 20.09
CA ALA A 128 -10.00 -2.95 19.04
C ALA A 128 -9.91 -4.32 18.36
N ASP A 129 -11.05 -4.81 17.90
CA ASP A 129 -11.15 -6.08 17.18
C ASP A 129 -10.85 -5.87 15.69
N PHE A 130 -9.85 -6.60 15.19
CA PHE A 130 -9.45 -6.58 13.79
C PHE A 130 -9.64 -7.95 13.16
N MET A 131 -10.20 -7.97 11.96
CA MET A 131 -10.20 -9.15 11.12
C MET A 131 -8.90 -9.19 10.32
N LEU A 132 -8.04 -10.15 10.66
CA LEU A 132 -6.81 -10.44 9.92
C LEU A 132 -7.13 -11.41 8.77
N SER A 133 -6.72 -11.09 7.57
CA SER A 133 -6.77 -11.97 6.40
C SER A 133 -5.46 -11.95 5.63
N VAL A 134 -5.21 -12.98 4.82
CA VAL A 134 -4.01 -13.08 3.99
C VAL A 134 -4.35 -13.58 2.60
N VAL A 135 -3.70 -12.95 1.59
CA VAL A 135 -3.76 -13.35 0.19
C VAL A 135 -2.34 -13.49 -0.33
N ASN A 136 -2.07 -14.58 -1.06
CA ASN A 136 -0.80 -14.76 -1.75
C ASN A 136 -0.90 -14.20 -3.17
N PHE A 137 0.17 -13.59 -3.63
CA PHE A 137 0.32 -13.18 -5.02
C PHE A 137 1.77 -13.32 -5.48
N PHE A 138 1.98 -13.33 -6.79
CA PHE A 138 3.29 -13.42 -7.40
C PHE A 138 3.58 -12.12 -8.17
N ASN A 139 4.80 -11.64 -8.02
CA ASN A 139 5.31 -10.52 -8.80
C ASN A 139 6.73 -10.83 -9.27
N LYS A 140 6.96 -10.80 -10.59
CA LYS A 140 8.25 -11.10 -11.23
C LYS A 140 8.87 -12.44 -10.78
N GLY A 141 8.05 -13.45 -10.52
CA GLY A 141 8.50 -14.79 -10.09
C GLY A 141 8.74 -14.94 -8.59
N PHE A 142 8.57 -13.89 -7.80
CA PHE A 142 8.67 -13.94 -6.34
C PHE A 142 7.29 -14.02 -5.71
N ALA A 143 7.18 -14.85 -4.65
CA ALA A 143 5.95 -14.99 -3.87
C ALA A 143 5.87 -13.93 -2.78
N TYR A 144 4.70 -13.31 -2.67
CA TYR A 144 4.39 -12.31 -1.66
C TYR A 144 3.08 -12.64 -0.96
N ARG A 145 2.93 -12.16 0.25
CA ARG A 145 1.72 -12.21 1.06
C ARG A 145 1.22 -10.80 1.35
N LEU A 146 -0.03 -10.52 0.98
CA LEU A 146 -0.74 -9.33 1.41
C LEU A 146 -1.55 -9.67 2.65
N TYR A 147 -1.20 -9.06 3.76
CA TYR A 147 -1.96 -9.11 5.01
C TYR A 147 -2.87 -7.89 5.10
N THR A 148 -4.12 -8.14 5.46
CA THR A 148 -5.12 -7.09 5.68
C THR A 148 -5.65 -7.20 7.10
N LEU A 149 -5.61 -6.10 7.86
CA LEU A 149 -6.23 -5.98 9.17
C LEU A 149 -7.33 -4.92 9.08
N GLN A 150 -8.56 -5.35 9.20
CA GLN A 150 -9.74 -4.49 9.11
C GLN A 150 -10.41 -4.37 10.48
N ASN A 151 -10.60 -3.14 10.96
CA ASN A 151 -11.35 -2.91 12.19
C ASN A 151 -12.82 -3.30 12.00
N VAL A 152 -13.33 -4.21 12.83
CA VAL A 152 -14.71 -4.73 12.73
C VAL A 152 -15.67 -4.12 13.74
N GLN A 153 -15.21 -3.34 14.71
CA GLN A 153 -16.06 -2.69 15.72
C GLN A 153 -17.14 -1.77 15.11
N PRO A 154 -16.85 -0.92 14.10
CA PRO A 154 -17.88 -0.07 13.51
C PRO A 154 -19.04 -0.84 12.88
N VAL A 155 -18.75 -2.05 12.38
CA VAL A 155 -19.76 -2.92 11.74
C VAL A 155 -20.68 -3.55 12.78
N ILE A 156 -20.12 -3.96 13.91
CA ILE A 156 -20.88 -4.57 15.02
C ILE A 156 -21.82 -3.52 15.63
N GLN A 157 -21.33 -2.33 15.95
CA GLN A 157 -22.15 -1.24 16.51
C GLN A 157 -23.29 -0.82 15.58
N LYS A 158 -23.04 -0.76 14.26
CA LYS A 158 -24.08 -0.43 13.30
C LYS A 158 -25.17 -1.50 13.24
N ASN A 159 -24.79 -2.77 13.25
CA ASN A 159 -25.75 -3.88 13.25
C ASN A 159 -26.58 -3.94 14.53
N GLU A 160 -25.98 -3.66 15.69
CA GLU A 160 -26.71 -3.59 16.97
C GLU A 160 -27.70 -2.44 17.00
N THR A 161 -27.30 -1.25 16.50
CA THR A 161 -28.17 -0.08 16.41
C THR A 161 -29.34 -0.32 15.46
N ASP A 162 -29.09 -0.93 14.31
CA ASP A 162 -30.14 -1.27 13.33
C ASP A 162 -31.11 -2.32 13.88
N ALA A 163 -30.60 -3.33 14.61
CA ALA A 163 -31.43 -4.33 15.27
C ALA A 163 -32.29 -3.72 16.41
N GLN A 164 -31.75 -2.83 17.23
CA GLN A 164 -32.49 -2.11 18.25
C GLN A 164 -33.57 -1.20 17.66
N GLN A 165 -33.28 -0.48 16.57
CA GLN A 165 -34.27 0.35 15.86
C GLN A 165 -35.38 -0.45 15.23
N GLN A 166 -35.12 -1.67 14.74
CA GLN A 166 -36.15 -2.59 14.24
C GLN A 166 -37.04 -3.10 15.35
N LEU A 167 -36.48 -3.44 16.52
CA LEU A 167 -37.27 -3.89 17.68
C LEU A 167 -38.20 -2.79 18.19
N VAL A 168 -37.73 -1.54 18.24
CA VAL A 168 -38.57 -0.39 18.67
C VAL A 168 -39.72 -0.14 17.67
N ARG A 169 -39.50 -0.37 16.36
CA ARG A 169 -40.55 -0.21 15.33
C ARG A 169 -41.63 -1.29 15.38
N VAL A 170 -41.29 -2.48 15.86
CA VAL A 170 -42.25 -3.60 15.98
C VAL A 170 -43.08 -3.48 17.26
N LEU A 171 -42.57 -2.76 18.27
CA LEU A 171 -43.24 -2.61 19.58
C LEU A 171 -44.08 -1.31 19.70
N THR A 172 -44.08 -0.45 18.65
CA THR A 172 -44.93 0.74 18.52
C THR A 172 -45.95 0.55 17.44
#